data_a9fbb76655606f61a8b3d60ae0713c59
#
_entry.id   a9fbb76655606f61a8b3d60ae0713c59
#
_cell.length_a   1.000
_cell.length_b   1.000
_cell.length_c   1.000
_cell.angle_alpha   90.00
_cell.angle_beta   90.00
_cell.angle_gamma   90.00
#
_symmetry.space_group_name_H-M   'P 1'
#
loop_
_entity.id
_entity.type
_entity.pdbx_description
1 polymer ?
#
loop_
_entity_poly.entity_id
_entity_poly.type
_entity_poly.pdbx_seq_one_letter_code
_entity_poly.pdbx_strand_id
1 'polypeptide(L)'
;MGLFDMFKKKDKAIKENSNMKHIWKLTDTNDFVVAMTEYLDSKTKYGEDMSVLSESERIFYITQTLEMEVNNGGFSQFFCNSSGNFSNELVSAFTAIGANVTATICQKAISAFGRDIPVDSDEREKMLDELESDEIDEILEECDSAFYDYEDNLNELNYNFVMKNKEFFI
;
A
#
# COMPACT_ATOMS: atom_id res chain seq x y z
N MET A 1 7.76 -25.43 -23.76
CA MET A 1 6.89 -25.00 -22.64
C MET A 1 6.18 -23.75 -23.13
N GLY A 2 4.88 -23.82 -23.36
CA GLY A 2 4.11 -22.72 -23.99
C GLY A 2 3.80 -21.60 -23.02
N LEU A 3 3.52 -20.40 -23.55
CA LEU A 3 3.13 -19.20 -22.77
C LEU A 3 1.95 -19.54 -21.81
N PHE A 4 1.01 -20.36 -22.23
CA PHE A 4 -0.12 -20.84 -21.46
C PHE A 4 0.27 -21.72 -20.26
N ASP A 5 1.36 -22.51 -20.39
CA ASP A 5 1.88 -23.32 -19.29
C ASP A 5 2.61 -22.47 -18.25
N MET A 6 3.23 -21.35 -18.69
CA MET A 6 3.82 -20.36 -17.78
C MET A 6 2.75 -19.64 -16.97
N PHE A 7 1.63 -19.24 -17.59
CA PHE A 7 0.51 -18.62 -16.86
C PHE A 7 -0.11 -19.58 -15.84
N LYS A 8 -0.38 -20.84 -16.24
CA LYS A 8 -0.89 -21.86 -15.29
C LYS A 8 0.09 -22.16 -14.15
N LYS A 9 1.39 -22.15 -14.40
CA LYS A 9 2.42 -22.31 -13.34
C LYS A 9 2.45 -21.09 -12.41
N LYS A 10 2.31 -19.88 -12.97
CA LYS A 10 2.24 -18.65 -12.20
C LYS A 10 0.97 -18.61 -11.34
N ASP A 11 -0.19 -18.95 -11.90
CA ASP A 11 -1.45 -19.03 -11.17
C ASP A 11 -1.44 -20.12 -10.07
N LYS A 12 -0.75 -21.24 -10.32
CA LYS A 12 -0.59 -22.30 -9.33
C LYS A 12 0.36 -21.89 -8.20
N ALA A 13 1.46 -21.22 -8.53
CA ALA A 13 2.40 -20.69 -7.54
C ALA A 13 1.76 -19.59 -6.68
N ILE A 14 0.95 -18.70 -7.29
CA ILE A 14 0.18 -17.68 -6.58
C ILE A 14 -0.83 -18.36 -5.63
N LYS A 15 -1.57 -19.38 -6.07
CA LYS A 15 -2.50 -20.14 -5.20
C LYS A 15 -1.80 -20.90 -4.07
N GLU A 16 -0.59 -21.42 -4.29
CA GLU A 16 0.19 -22.11 -3.26
C GLU A 16 0.77 -21.12 -2.24
N ASN A 17 1.21 -19.92 -2.67
CA ASN A 17 1.67 -18.86 -1.79
C ASN A 17 0.53 -18.18 -1.02
N SER A 18 -0.67 -18.10 -1.59
CA SER A 18 -1.86 -17.52 -0.94
C SER A 18 -2.51 -18.44 0.11
N ASN A 19 -1.86 -19.53 0.50
CA ASN A 19 -2.35 -20.33 1.61
C ASN A 19 -1.83 -19.75 2.94
N MET A 20 -2.70 -19.14 3.73
CA MET A 20 -2.37 -18.54 5.02
C MET A 20 -1.52 -19.47 5.92
N LYS A 21 -1.75 -20.79 5.90
CA LYS A 21 -0.94 -21.77 6.64
C LYS A 21 0.52 -21.82 6.17
N HIS A 22 0.78 -21.51 4.92
CA HIS A 22 2.14 -21.43 4.38
C HIS A 22 2.81 -20.12 4.83
N ILE A 23 2.11 -19.00 4.73
CA ILE A 23 2.60 -17.68 5.13
C ILE A 23 3.09 -17.70 6.58
N TRP A 24 2.32 -18.31 7.49
CA TRP A 24 2.69 -18.40 8.91
C TRP A 24 3.94 -19.26 9.20
N LYS A 25 4.51 -19.94 8.22
CA LYS A 25 5.75 -20.72 8.35
C LYS A 25 6.97 -19.98 7.79
N LEU A 26 6.78 -18.89 7.11
CA LEU A 26 7.87 -18.08 6.59
C LEU A 26 8.60 -17.42 7.75
N THR A 27 9.91 -17.47 7.71
CA THR A 27 10.81 -16.92 8.75
C THR A 27 11.58 -15.69 8.26
N ASP A 28 11.69 -15.53 6.96
CA ASP A 28 12.23 -14.31 6.36
C ASP A 28 11.13 -13.24 6.35
N THR A 29 11.48 -12.05 6.82
CA THR A 29 10.54 -10.94 6.97
C THR A 29 10.02 -10.45 5.62
N ASN A 30 10.91 -10.35 4.63
CA ASN A 30 10.53 -9.87 3.30
C ASN A 30 9.64 -10.89 2.59
N ASP A 31 10.01 -12.17 2.61
CA ASP A 31 9.18 -13.25 2.03
C ASP A 31 7.79 -13.28 2.68
N PHE A 32 7.72 -13.07 4.00
CA PHE A 32 6.45 -13.01 4.74
C PHE A 32 5.58 -11.84 4.29
N VAL A 33 6.14 -10.63 4.24
CA VAL A 33 5.41 -9.41 3.85
C VAL A 33 4.90 -9.53 2.41
N VAL A 34 5.74 -9.98 1.48
CA VAL A 34 5.35 -10.20 0.08
C VAL A 34 4.23 -11.23 -0.03
N ALA A 35 4.35 -12.37 0.65
CA ALA A 35 3.32 -13.42 0.60
C ALA A 35 2.00 -12.97 1.23
N MET A 36 2.04 -12.16 2.30
CA MET A 36 0.86 -11.58 2.93
C MET A 36 0.17 -10.56 2.01
N THR A 37 0.96 -9.72 1.32
CA THR A 37 0.46 -8.76 0.32
C THR A 37 -0.27 -9.51 -0.79
N GLU A 38 0.35 -10.52 -1.41
CA GLU A 38 -0.27 -11.34 -2.46
C GLU A 38 -1.58 -12.02 -1.99
N TYR A 39 -1.60 -12.48 -0.73
CA TYR A 39 -2.80 -13.06 -0.14
C TYR A 39 -3.93 -12.05 -0.03
N LEU A 40 -3.66 -10.84 0.49
CA LEU A 40 -4.68 -9.79 0.64
C LEU A 40 -5.12 -9.22 -0.70
N ASP A 41 -4.22 -9.09 -1.70
CA ASP A 41 -4.58 -8.75 -3.07
C ASP A 41 -5.60 -9.75 -3.65
N SER A 42 -5.33 -11.04 -3.48
CA SER A 42 -6.28 -12.08 -3.92
C SER A 42 -7.60 -12.02 -3.16
N LYS A 43 -7.57 -11.77 -1.84
CA LYS A 43 -8.74 -11.67 -0.96
C LYS A 43 -9.63 -10.49 -1.34
N THR A 44 -9.04 -9.34 -1.65
CA THR A 44 -9.72 -8.10 -2.05
C THR A 44 -10.06 -8.02 -3.54
N LYS A 45 -9.67 -9.03 -4.33
CA LYS A 45 -9.69 -8.98 -5.79
C LYS A 45 -8.92 -7.75 -6.33
N TYR A 46 -7.72 -7.57 -5.82
CA TYR A 46 -6.84 -6.45 -6.17
C TYR A 46 -7.43 -5.06 -5.84
N GLY A 47 -8.04 -4.95 -4.65
CA GLY A 47 -8.59 -3.69 -4.14
C GLY A 47 -10.04 -3.39 -4.55
N GLU A 48 -10.70 -4.27 -5.36
CA GLU A 48 -12.10 -4.07 -5.77
C GLU A 48 -13.07 -4.22 -4.59
N ASP A 49 -12.76 -5.09 -3.61
CA ASP A 49 -13.62 -5.35 -2.46
C ASP A 49 -12.84 -5.27 -1.14
N MET A 50 -12.72 -4.07 -0.61
CA MET A 50 -12.05 -3.81 0.68
C MET A 50 -12.90 -4.18 1.90
N SER A 51 -14.20 -4.48 1.72
CA SER A 51 -15.12 -4.81 2.82
C SER A 51 -14.85 -6.18 3.44
N VAL A 52 -14.07 -7.02 2.74
CA VAL A 52 -13.69 -8.36 3.20
C VAL A 52 -12.53 -8.35 4.20
N LEU A 53 -11.85 -7.22 4.36
CA LEU A 53 -10.71 -7.07 5.25
C LEU A 53 -11.14 -6.71 6.68
N SER A 54 -10.48 -7.31 7.66
CA SER A 54 -10.47 -6.80 9.02
C SER A 54 -9.77 -5.43 9.06
N GLU A 55 -9.93 -4.69 10.16
CA GLU A 55 -9.25 -3.40 10.35
C GLU A 55 -7.71 -3.56 10.27
N SER A 56 -7.15 -4.60 10.88
CA SER A 56 -5.72 -4.87 10.85
C SER A 56 -5.22 -5.26 9.46
N GLU A 57 -5.97 -6.09 8.72
CA GLU A 57 -5.65 -6.41 7.33
C GLU A 57 -5.71 -5.17 6.44
N ARG A 58 -6.69 -4.29 6.67
CA ARG A 58 -6.83 -3.04 5.92
C ARG A 58 -5.64 -2.10 6.14
N ILE A 59 -5.19 -1.94 7.38
CA ILE A 59 -4.00 -1.14 7.71
C ILE A 59 -2.78 -1.67 6.96
N PHE A 60 -2.51 -2.97 7.05
CA PHE A 60 -1.39 -3.59 6.33
C PHE A 60 -1.52 -3.39 4.82
N TYR A 61 -2.71 -3.62 4.26
CA TYR A 61 -2.97 -3.45 2.83
C TYR A 61 -2.67 -2.03 2.35
N ILE A 62 -3.13 -1.01 3.07
CA ILE A 62 -2.92 0.40 2.74
C ILE A 62 -1.43 0.75 2.75
N THR A 63 -0.68 0.31 3.78
CA THR A 63 0.75 0.61 3.89
C THR A 63 1.56 -0.04 2.77
N GLN A 64 1.23 -1.28 2.39
CA GLN A 64 1.87 -1.96 1.27
C GLN A 64 1.48 -1.38 -0.08
N THR A 65 0.23 -0.95 -0.24
CA THR A 65 -0.24 -0.29 -1.47
C THR A 65 0.52 1.02 -1.69
N LEU A 66 0.66 1.88 -0.67
CA LEU A 66 1.45 3.10 -0.81
C LEU A 66 2.90 2.80 -1.17
N GLU A 67 3.55 1.88 -0.45
CA GLU A 67 4.95 1.52 -0.70
C GLU A 67 5.15 1.06 -2.16
N MET A 68 4.25 0.22 -2.67
CA MET A 68 4.30 -0.25 -4.06
C MET A 68 4.13 0.91 -5.06
N GLU A 69 3.15 1.80 -4.84
CA GLU A 69 2.86 2.92 -5.74
C GLU A 69 4.00 3.94 -5.76
N VAL A 70 4.52 4.31 -4.58
CA VAL A 70 5.62 5.28 -4.49
C VAL A 70 6.90 4.73 -5.12
N ASN A 71 7.23 3.45 -4.90
CA ASN A 71 8.38 2.81 -5.54
C ASN A 71 8.23 2.68 -7.07
N ASN A 72 7.01 2.69 -7.58
CA ASN A 72 6.74 2.54 -9.01
C ASN A 72 6.64 3.88 -9.75
N GLY A 73 6.11 4.93 -9.14
CA GLY A 73 5.90 6.23 -9.79
C GLY A 73 5.59 7.39 -8.84
N GLY A 74 5.99 7.27 -7.57
CA GLY A 74 5.88 8.35 -6.59
C GLY A 74 4.49 8.56 -6.01
N PHE A 75 4.38 9.57 -5.13
CA PHE A 75 3.10 9.99 -4.56
C PHE A 75 2.12 10.45 -5.64
N SER A 76 2.60 11.06 -6.72
CA SER A 76 1.75 11.44 -7.86
C SER A 76 1.02 10.24 -8.44
N GLN A 77 1.71 9.10 -8.66
CA GLN A 77 1.07 7.87 -9.12
C GLN A 77 0.04 7.35 -8.12
N PHE A 78 0.37 7.37 -6.82
CA PHE A 78 -0.57 6.95 -5.78
C PHE A 78 -1.87 7.76 -5.82
N PHE A 79 -1.78 9.09 -5.92
CA PHE A 79 -2.97 9.94 -5.94
C PHE A 79 -3.78 9.82 -7.23
N CYS A 80 -3.14 9.59 -8.38
CA CYS A 80 -3.82 9.42 -9.66
C CYS A 80 -4.53 8.07 -9.77
N ASN A 81 -3.96 7.00 -9.19
CA ASN A 81 -4.52 5.66 -9.27
C ASN A 81 -5.69 5.43 -8.29
N SER A 82 -6.35 4.28 -8.40
CA SER A 82 -7.39 3.85 -7.45
C SER A 82 -6.90 3.73 -6.01
N SER A 83 -5.59 3.56 -5.81
CA SER A 83 -4.91 3.61 -4.50
C SER A 83 -5.12 4.94 -3.76
N GLY A 84 -5.29 6.04 -4.49
CA GLY A 84 -5.64 7.35 -3.92
C GLY A 84 -6.95 7.36 -3.12
N ASN A 85 -7.81 6.34 -3.25
CA ASN A 85 -8.98 6.16 -2.40
C ASN A 85 -8.62 6.01 -0.92
N PHE A 86 -7.37 5.65 -0.62
CA PHE A 86 -6.86 5.47 0.75
C PHE A 86 -6.17 6.71 1.32
N SER A 87 -6.12 7.82 0.60
CA SER A 87 -5.39 9.04 0.99
C SER A 87 -5.70 9.49 2.43
N ASN A 88 -6.98 9.48 2.82
CA ASN A 88 -7.41 9.90 4.14
C ASN A 88 -7.06 8.92 5.27
N GLU A 89 -6.60 7.72 4.95
CA GLU A 89 -6.25 6.67 5.90
C GLU A 89 -4.73 6.51 6.05
N LEU A 90 -3.91 7.08 5.16
CA LEU A 90 -2.45 6.90 5.14
C LEU A 90 -1.79 7.20 6.49
N VAL A 91 -2.04 8.41 7.01
CA VAL A 91 -1.38 8.87 8.25
C VAL A 91 -1.72 7.94 9.42
N SER A 92 -2.98 7.54 9.54
CA SER A 92 -3.42 6.64 10.60
C SER A 92 -2.86 5.23 10.42
N ALA A 93 -2.78 4.72 9.19
CA ALA A 93 -2.25 3.40 8.89
C ALA A 93 -0.75 3.30 9.21
N PHE A 94 0.06 4.26 8.75
CA PHE A 94 1.49 4.28 9.06
C PHE A 94 1.76 4.51 10.55
N THR A 95 0.98 5.35 11.21
CA THR A 95 1.07 5.51 12.68
C THR A 95 0.76 4.20 13.41
N ALA A 96 -0.25 3.45 12.96
CA ALA A 96 -0.65 2.20 13.60
C ALA A 96 0.42 1.11 13.53
N ILE A 97 1.20 1.04 12.44
CA ILE A 97 2.35 0.14 12.33
C ILE A 97 3.62 0.68 13.03
N GLY A 98 3.60 1.94 13.47
CA GLY A 98 4.74 2.62 14.13
C GLY A 98 5.69 3.32 13.17
N ALA A 99 5.36 3.46 11.89
CA ALA A 99 6.14 4.17 10.87
C ALA A 99 5.87 5.69 10.94
N ASN A 100 6.40 6.35 11.96
CA ASN A 100 6.05 7.74 12.26
C ASN A 100 6.70 8.74 11.29
N VAL A 101 7.88 8.44 10.76
CA VAL A 101 8.52 9.28 9.74
C VAL A 101 7.72 9.21 8.46
N THR A 102 7.37 8.00 8.01
CA THR A 102 6.54 7.79 6.82
C THR A 102 5.15 8.43 6.97
N ALA A 103 4.52 8.33 8.16
CA ALA A 103 3.26 9.02 8.44
C ALA A 103 3.38 10.55 8.28
N THR A 104 4.52 11.13 8.68
CA THR A 104 4.79 12.57 8.51
C THR A 104 4.98 12.94 7.05
N ILE A 105 5.66 12.09 6.26
CA ILE A 105 5.81 12.27 4.81
C ILE A 105 4.44 12.23 4.14
N CYS A 106 3.60 11.24 4.47
CA CYS A 106 2.22 11.14 3.96
C CYS A 106 1.40 12.39 4.29
N GLN A 107 1.51 12.90 5.53
CA GLN A 107 0.80 14.12 5.92
C GLN A 107 1.26 15.32 5.10
N LYS A 108 2.57 15.45 4.81
CA LYS A 108 3.11 16.51 3.96
C LYS A 108 2.56 16.40 2.54
N ALA A 109 2.59 15.21 1.94
CA ALA A 109 2.09 14.96 0.59
C ALA A 109 0.59 15.29 0.46
N ILE A 110 -0.24 14.86 1.44
CA ILE A 110 -1.67 15.19 1.47
C ILE A 110 -1.90 16.71 1.60
N SER A 111 -1.12 17.37 2.46
CA SER A 111 -1.26 18.80 2.74
C SER A 111 -0.88 19.69 1.55
N ALA A 112 -0.10 19.18 0.60
CA ALA A 112 0.28 19.91 -0.63
C ALA A 112 -0.96 20.36 -1.44
N PHE A 113 -2.05 19.61 -1.38
CA PHE A 113 -3.28 19.93 -2.11
C PHE A 113 -4.13 21.02 -1.43
N GLY A 114 -3.83 21.42 -0.18
CA GLY A 114 -4.52 22.48 0.54
C GLY A 114 -6.02 22.25 0.84
N ARG A 115 -6.54 21.08 0.50
CA ARG A 115 -7.93 20.64 0.72
C ARG A 115 -8.01 19.13 0.88
N ASP A 116 -9.18 18.62 1.31
CA ASP A 116 -9.44 17.18 1.43
C ASP A 116 -9.35 16.49 0.05
N ILE A 117 -8.72 15.34 0.02
CA ILE A 117 -8.58 14.53 -1.20
C ILE A 117 -9.82 13.65 -1.36
N PRO A 118 -10.57 13.77 -2.48
CA PRO A 118 -11.75 12.96 -2.72
C PRO A 118 -11.45 11.47 -2.77
N VAL A 119 -12.32 10.67 -2.17
CA VAL A 119 -12.25 9.19 -2.27
C VAL A 119 -12.72 8.73 -3.65
N ASP A 120 -13.71 9.40 -4.22
CA ASP A 120 -14.19 9.13 -5.58
C ASP A 120 -13.11 9.49 -6.62
N SER A 121 -12.80 8.55 -7.52
CA SER A 121 -11.71 8.71 -8.49
C SER A 121 -11.97 9.83 -9.50
N ASP A 122 -13.21 10.01 -9.95
CA ASP A 122 -13.55 11.02 -10.96
C ASP A 122 -13.50 12.43 -10.34
N GLU A 123 -13.91 12.56 -9.06
CA GLU A 123 -13.79 13.80 -8.31
C GLU A 123 -12.32 14.13 -8.00
N ARG A 124 -11.53 13.11 -7.69
CA ARG A 124 -10.10 13.28 -7.42
C ARG A 124 -9.34 13.66 -8.68
N GLU A 125 -9.60 13.01 -9.82
CA GLU A 125 -9.01 13.39 -11.11
C GLU A 125 -9.28 14.87 -11.43
N LYS A 126 -10.53 15.31 -11.32
CA LYS A 126 -10.87 16.73 -11.51
C LYS A 126 -10.12 17.65 -10.55
N MET A 127 -9.99 17.24 -9.29
CA MET A 127 -9.23 18.01 -8.30
C MET A 127 -7.76 18.13 -8.68
N LEU A 128 -7.15 17.03 -9.11
CA LEU A 128 -5.74 17.01 -9.52
C LEU A 128 -5.51 17.90 -10.74
N ASP A 129 -6.38 17.81 -11.75
CA ASP A 129 -6.34 18.68 -12.94
C ASP A 129 -6.48 20.17 -12.61
N GLU A 130 -7.38 20.52 -11.65
CA GLU A 130 -7.58 21.90 -11.20
C GLU A 130 -6.39 22.47 -10.42
N LEU A 131 -5.65 21.59 -9.71
CA LEU A 131 -4.53 21.97 -8.83
C LEU A 131 -3.17 21.73 -9.46
N GLU A 132 -3.11 21.33 -10.74
CA GLU A 132 -1.85 21.12 -11.45
C GLU A 132 -0.95 22.37 -11.29
N SER A 133 0.18 22.20 -10.62
CA SER A 133 1.13 23.28 -10.38
C SER A 133 2.52 22.75 -10.08
N ASP A 134 3.53 23.45 -10.59
CA ASP A 134 4.94 23.15 -10.33
C ASP A 134 5.24 23.07 -8.81
N GLU A 135 4.54 23.86 -7.98
CA GLU A 135 4.73 23.88 -6.53
C GLU A 135 4.28 22.56 -5.87
N ILE A 136 3.14 22.00 -6.30
CA ILE A 136 2.67 20.70 -5.79
C ILE A 136 3.61 19.60 -6.23
N ASP A 137 4.03 19.62 -7.48
CA ASP A 137 4.95 18.62 -8.03
C ASP A 137 6.29 18.62 -7.28
N GLU A 138 6.86 19.79 -7.00
CA GLU A 138 8.07 19.92 -6.19
C GLU A 138 7.90 19.34 -4.78
N ILE A 139 6.75 19.60 -4.12
CA ILE A 139 6.47 19.03 -2.78
C ILE A 139 6.34 17.50 -2.84
N LEU A 140 5.69 16.96 -3.86
CA LEU A 140 5.54 15.51 -4.01
C LEU A 140 6.89 14.85 -4.31
N GLU A 141 7.74 15.43 -5.17
CA GLU A 141 9.11 14.95 -5.43
C GLU A 141 9.98 14.96 -4.16
N GLU A 142 9.84 16.00 -3.31
CA GLU A 142 10.51 16.00 -2.00
C GLU A 142 10.00 14.89 -1.08
N CYS A 143 8.69 14.59 -1.11
CA CYS A 143 8.11 13.49 -0.36
C CYS A 143 8.60 12.14 -0.88
N ASP A 144 8.69 11.95 -2.21
CA ASP A 144 9.25 10.75 -2.83
C ASP A 144 10.70 10.53 -2.39
N SER A 145 11.51 11.57 -2.47
CA SER A 145 12.92 11.51 -2.04
C SER A 145 13.05 11.11 -0.58
N ALA A 146 12.24 11.70 0.31
CA ALA A 146 12.24 11.38 1.72
C ALA A 146 11.73 9.94 1.99
N PHE A 147 10.77 9.47 1.20
CA PHE A 147 10.27 8.09 1.30
C PHE A 147 11.35 7.08 0.92
N TYR A 148 12.12 7.34 -0.14
CA TYR A 148 13.20 6.46 -0.62
C TYR A 148 14.40 6.36 0.36
N ASP A 149 14.51 7.25 1.32
CA ASP A 149 15.50 7.13 2.40
C ASP A 149 15.19 5.98 3.37
N TYR A 150 13.93 5.48 3.38
CA TYR A 150 13.48 4.36 4.21
C TYR A 150 13.90 4.47 5.67
N GLU A 151 13.76 5.66 6.28
CA GLU A 151 14.10 5.87 7.70
C GLU A 151 13.30 4.94 8.62
N ASP A 152 12.04 4.64 8.25
CA ASP A 152 11.27 3.56 8.85
C ASP A 152 11.51 2.25 8.08
N ASN A 153 11.91 1.18 8.77
CA ASN A 153 12.00 -0.15 8.16
C ASN A 153 10.58 -0.74 7.98
N LEU A 154 9.94 -0.40 6.87
CA LEU A 154 8.53 -0.73 6.61
C LEU A 154 8.26 -2.23 6.62
N ASN A 155 9.17 -3.04 6.08
CA ASN A 155 9.03 -4.50 6.10
C ASN A 155 8.99 -5.04 7.54
N GLU A 156 9.91 -4.60 8.40
CA GLU A 156 9.96 -5.05 9.79
C GLU A 156 8.76 -4.55 10.60
N LEU A 157 8.35 -3.29 10.39
CA LEU A 157 7.19 -2.71 11.07
C LEU A 157 5.90 -3.40 10.68
N ASN A 158 5.68 -3.67 9.39
CA ASN A 158 4.53 -4.42 8.89
C ASN A 158 4.52 -5.87 9.42
N TYR A 159 5.67 -6.55 9.38
CA TYR A 159 5.79 -7.90 9.94
C TYR A 159 5.41 -7.92 11.43
N ASN A 160 5.98 -7.02 12.23
CA ASN A 160 5.71 -6.93 13.66
C ASN A 160 4.24 -6.58 13.95
N PHE A 161 3.65 -5.71 13.15
CA PHE A 161 2.23 -5.37 13.24
C PHE A 161 1.34 -6.59 12.97
N VAL A 162 1.60 -7.35 11.90
CA VAL A 162 0.87 -8.58 11.60
C VAL A 162 1.03 -9.62 12.70
N MET A 163 2.24 -9.82 13.21
CA MET A 163 2.50 -10.80 14.28
C MET A 163 1.79 -10.43 15.59
N LYS A 164 1.65 -9.15 15.90
CA LYS A 164 0.93 -8.65 17.08
C LYS A 164 -0.58 -8.78 16.94
N ASN A 165 -1.10 -8.72 15.72
CA ASN A 165 -2.54 -8.75 15.39
C ASN A 165 -2.95 -10.03 14.66
N LYS A 166 -2.22 -11.12 14.87
CA LYS A 166 -2.32 -12.37 14.11
C LYS A 166 -3.74 -12.95 14.03
N GLU A 167 -4.52 -12.79 15.10
CA GLU A 167 -5.89 -13.28 15.19
C GLU A 167 -6.87 -12.61 14.20
N PHE A 168 -6.51 -11.45 13.68
CA PHE A 168 -7.33 -10.70 12.71
C PHE A 168 -6.94 -10.98 11.25
N PHE A 169 -5.85 -11.71 11.01
CA PHE A 169 -5.39 -12.12 9.68
C PHE A 169 -5.86 -13.55 9.41
N ILE A 170 -7.05 -13.69 8.76
CA ILE A 170 -7.75 -14.95 8.54
C ILE A 170 -8.27 -15.12 7.11
#